data_28756e94ddcdeb0dfbf4643a89b2494d
#
_entry.id   28756e94ddcdeb0dfbf4643a89b2494d
#
_cell.length_a   1.000
_cell.length_b   1.000
_cell.length_c   1.000
_cell.angle_alpha   90.00
_cell.angle_beta   90.00
_cell.angle_gamma   90.00
#
_symmetry.space_group_name_H-M   'P 1'
#
loop_
_entity.id
_entity.type
_entity.pdbx_description
1 polymer ?
#
loop_
_entity_poly.entity_id
_entity_poly.type
_entity_poly.pdbx_seq_one_letter_code
_entity_poly.pdbx_strand_id
1 'polypeptide(L)'
;PTNHGITTWIGDRAGGAWRGTRRNDSHLPPEYDRNLRASEITLAEVMKKAGYKTFFAGKWHLGSKGSWPTDHGFEINKGGWDVGSPRGGFFSPWQNPNLESGPAGESLTLRLGRETADFIEANKDKPFLAYLSFYTVHGPIQTTPELWKKYQGKATAAGLAKERFLFDRRLSVRQVQDCPIYAGMIESMDDAVGMVLKKLDQLGLADNTIVCFTSDNGGVSSGDAFSTSNLPLRGGKGRQWEGGIREPF
;
A
#
# COMPACT_ATOMS: atom_id res chain seq x y z
N PRO A 1 4.10 -8.31 15.72
CA PRO A 1 4.54 -7.23 16.61
C PRO A 1 5.39 -7.71 17.77
N THR A 2 5.05 -8.84 18.40
CA THR A 2 5.77 -9.38 19.55
C THR A 2 7.24 -9.70 19.27
N ASN A 3 7.59 -10.14 18.06
CA ASN A 3 8.96 -10.49 17.71
C ASN A 3 9.79 -9.26 17.33
N HIS A 4 9.27 -8.39 16.49
CA HIS A 4 10.02 -7.26 15.92
C HIS A 4 9.81 -5.92 16.64
N GLY A 5 8.99 -5.85 17.70
CA GLY A 5 8.80 -4.67 18.53
C GLY A 5 8.06 -3.49 17.88
N ILE A 6 7.68 -3.59 16.61
CA ILE A 6 6.89 -2.56 15.91
C ILE A 6 5.42 -2.78 16.24
N THR A 7 4.90 -2.04 17.19
CA THR A 7 3.54 -2.23 17.76
C THR A 7 2.53 -1.20 17.26
N THR A 8 2.99 -0.20 16.51
CA THR A 8 2.15 0.81 15.86
C THR A 8 2.76 1.21 14.51
N TRP A 9 2.09 2.06 13.73
CA TRP A 9 2.65 2.52 12.46
C TRP A 9 3.93 3.36 12.68
N ILE A 10 4.95 3.12 11.87
CA ILE A 10 6.21 3.85 11.93
C ILE A 10 5.97 5.30 11.51
N GLY A 11 6.40 6.23 12.35
CA GLY A 11 6.10 7.66 12.22
C GLY A 11 5.12 8.17 13.26
N ASP A 12 4.41 7.28 13.99
CA ASP A 12 3.71 7.67 15.20
C ASP A 12 4.73 8.11 16.29
N ARG A 13 4.27 8.83 17.25
CA ARG A 13 5.15 9.33 18.30
C ARG A 13 4.95 8.53 19.58
N ALA A 14 6.01 7.90 20.04
CA ALA A 14 6.05 7.16 21.27
C ALA A 14 6.51 8.04 22.44
N GLY A 15 6.16 7.62 23.65
CA GLY A 15 6.61 8.24 24.89
C GLY A 15 6.32 9.74 24.98
N GLY A 16 7.28 10.51 25.49
CA GLY A 16 7.14 11.96 25.69
C GLY A 16 7.05 12.79 24.40
N ALA A 17 7.47 12.25 23.26
CA ALA A 17 7.52 12.99 22.00
C ALA A 17 6.12 13.30 21.41
N TRP A 18 5.09 12.56 21.79
CA TRP A 18 3.71 12.78 21.33
C TRP A 18 3.12 14.12 21.79
N ARG A 19 3.60 14.69 22.92
CA ARG A 19 3.12 15.96 23.48
C ARG A 19 3.25 17.13 22.51
N GLY A 20 4.20 17.06 21.57
CA GLY A 20 4.35 18.06 20.52
C GLY A 20 3.32 18.00 19.40
N THR A 21 2.40 17.02 19.39
CA THR A 21 1.44 16.80 18.29
C THR A 21 0.11 17.53 18.46
N ARG A 22 -0.11 18.27 19.53
CA ARG A 22 -1.40 18.88 19.89
C ARG A 22 -2.53 17.84 20.12
N ARG A 23 -2.21 16.57 20.29
CA ARG A 23 -3.19 15.55 20.69
C ARG A 23 -3.51 15.72 22.17
N ASN A 24 -4.77 15.55 22.52
CA ASN A 24 -5.26 15.61 23.90
C ASN A 24 -5.61 14.19 24.38
N ASP A 25 -4.63 13.30 24.33
CA ASP A 25 -4.80 11.92 24.77
C ASP A 25 -4.62 11.83 26.30
N SER A 26 -5.46 11.04 26.95
CA SER A 26 -5.38 10.81 28.40
C SER A 26 -4.26 9.84 28.81
N HIS A 27 -3.69 9.10 27.84
CA HIS A 27 -2.65 8.11 28.06
C HIS A 27 -1.46 8.36 27.13
N LEU A 28 -0.26 8.07 27.59
CA LEU A 28 0.93 8.05 26.75
C LEU A 28 0.93 6.79 25.87
N PRO A 29 1.27 6.89 24.59
CA PRO A 29 1.52 5.71 23.77
C PRO A 29 2.75 4.96 24.30
N PRO A 30 2.79 3.62 24.15
CA PRO A 30 3.96 2.83 24.54
C PRO A 30 5.15 3.17 23.66
N GLU A 31 6.35 2.87 24.15
CA GLU A 31 7.54 2.81 23.30
C GLU A 31 7.42 1.65 22.30
N TYR A 32 7.99 1.84 21.12
CA TYR A 32 8.02 0.81 20.08
C TYR A 32 9.27 0.98 19.19
N ASP A 33 9.68 -0.11 18.54
CA ASP A 33 10.76 -0.08 17.58
C ASP A 33 10.31 0.61 16.28
N ARG A 34 11.18 1.46 15.75
CA ARG A 34 10.90 2.24 14.53
C ARG A 34 11.54 1.65 13.29
N ASN A 35 12.38 0.65 13.47
CA ASN A 35 13.07 -0.04 12.40
C ASN A 35 12.87 -1.53 12.57
N LEU A 36 12.67 -2.24 11.47
CA LEU A 36 12.75 -3.68 11.46
C LEU A 36 14.19 -4.07 11.87
N ARG A 37 14.31 -4.94 12.87
CA ARG A 37 15.61 -5.37 13.38
C ARG A 37 16.32 -6.24 12.36
N ALA A 38 17.62 -6.07 12.21
CA ALA A 38 18.44 -6.91 11.32
C ALA A 38 18.49 -8.39 11.75
N SER A 39 18.07 -8.71 12.98
CA SER A 39 17.94 -10.08 13.47
C SER A 39 16.67 -10.80 13.01
N GLU A 40 15.68 -10.06 12.47
CA GLU A 40 14.45 -10.65 11.95
C GLU A 40 14.70 -11.28 10.59
N ILE A 41 14.42 -12.56 10.47
CA ILE A 41 14.57 -13.28 9.21
C ILE A 41 13.37 -12.98 8.32
N THR A 42 13.61 -12.34 7.19
CA THR A 42 12.59 -11.98 6.21
C THR A 42 12.40 -13.04 5.14
N LEU A 43 11.24 -12.99 4.47
CA LEU A 43 11.00 -13.83 3.29
C LEU A 43 12.08 -13.61 2.22
N ALA A 44 12.49 -12.37 1.99
CA ALA A 44 13.49 -12.03 0.98
C ALA A 44 14.86 -12.65 1.30
N GLU A 45 15.29 -12.65 2.57
CA GLU A 45 16.54 -13.29 3.00
C GLU A 45 16.51 -14.80 2.80
N VAL A 46 15.38 -15.45 3.14
CA VAL A 46 15.20 -16.90 2.91
C VAL A 46 15.24 -17.22 1.43
N MET A 47 14.52 -16.48 0.60
CA MET A 47 14.49 -16.70 -0.84
C MET A 47 15.84 -16.42 -1.49
N LYS A 48 16.51 -15.35 -1.10
CA LYS A 48 17.88 -15.04 -1.56
C LYS A 48 18.87 -16.13 -1.21
N LYS A 49 18.79 -16.67 0.01
CA LYS A 49 19.61 -17.80 0.45
C LYS A 49 19.32 -19.08 -0.35
N ALA A 50 18.10 -19.24 -0.83
CA ALA A 50 17.69 -20.33 -1.72
C ALA A 50 18.04 -20.08 -3.20
N GLY A 51 18.76 -19.00 -3.53
CA GLY A 51 19.22 -18.69 -4.88
C GLY A 51 18.25 -17.86 -5.74
N TYR A 52 17.17 -17.36 -5.17
CA TYR A 52 16.23 -16.50 -5.88
C TYR A 52 16.79 -15.08 -6.05
N LYS A 53 16.50 -14.45 -7.19
CA LYS A 53 16.62 -13.01 -7.37
C LYS A 53 15.49 -12.31 -6.64
N THR A 54 15.82 -11.28 -5.85
CA THR A 54 14.86 -10.64 -4.95
C THR A 54 14.67 -9.17 -5.29
N PHE A 55 13.42 -8.77 -5.49
CA PHE A 55 13.02 -7.44 -5.92
C PHE A 55 11.89 -6.90 -5.05
N PHE A 56 12.01 -5.64 -4.68
CA PHE A 56 10.99 -4.89 -3.96
C PHE A 56 10.60 -3.63 -4.75
N ALA A 57 9.30 -3.38 -4.87
CA ALA A 57 8.78 -2.13 -5.42
C ALA A 57 7.64 -1.58 -4.56
N GLY A 58 7.73 -0.29 -4.19
CA GLY A 58 6.65 0.44 -3.53
C GLY A 58 6.86 0.71 -2.04
N LYS A 59 5.80 0.58 -1.25
CA LYS A 59 5.78 0.95 0.17
C LYS A 59 6.51 -0.06 1.03
N TRP A 60 7.53 0.39 1.76
CA TRP A 60 8.21 -0.38 2.79
C TRP A 60 7.68 -0.07 4.20
N HIS A 61 7.88 1.14 4.68
CA HIS A 61 7.39 1.65 5.96
C HIS A 61 7.78 0.80 7.19
N LEU A 62 8.92 0.11 7.14
CA LEU A 62 9.44 -0.73 8.23
C LEU A 62 10.79 -0.23 8.76
N GLY A 63 11.16 1.00 8.44
CA GLY A 63 12.36 1.60 8.99
C GLY A 63 12.98 2.67 8.11
N SER A 64 13.92 3.42 8.70
CA SER A 64 14.72 4.45 8.04
C SER A 64 15.94 3.85 7.33
N LYS A 65 16.80 4.69 6.77
CA LYS A 65 18.04 4.27 6.12
C LYS A 65 18.86 3.36 7.06
N GLY A 66 19.28 2.20 6.56
CA GLY A 66 19.89 1.12 7.33
C GLY A 66 18.90 0.04 7.75
N SER A 67 17.61 0.22 7.43
CA SER A 67 16.54 -0.78 7.55
C SER A 67 15.57 -0.70 6.36
N TRP A 68 16.11 -0.44 5.16
CA TRP A 68 15.35 -0.46 3.92
C TRP A 68 15.28 -1.87 3.31
N PRO A 69 14.50 -2.12 2.27
CA PRO A 69 14.38 -3.44 1.66
C PRO A 69 15.72 -4.11 1.36
N THR A 70 16.72 -3.34 0.90
CA THR A 70 18.07 -3.85 0.61
C THR A 70 18.84 -4.31 1.83
N ASP A 71 18.50 -3.81 3.00
CA ASP A 71 19.10 -4.23 4.28
C ASP A 71 18.44 -5.51 4.82
N HIS A 72 17.34 -5.95 4.20
CA HIS A 72 16.49 -7.09 4.59
C HIS A 72 16.30 -8.11 3.46
N GLY A 73 17.33 -8.34 2.66
CA GLY A 73 17.39 -9.44 1.71
C GLY A 73 16.94 -9.15 0.28
N PHE A 74 16.35 -8.00 -0.01
CA PHE A 74 16.06 -7.61 -1.38
C PHE A 74 17.33 -7.09 -2.09
N GLU A 75 17.60 -7.59 -3.30
CA GLU A 75 18.75 -7.13 -4.10
C GLU A 75 18.44 -5.80 -4.80
N ILE A 76 17.19 -5.58 -5.15
CA ILE A 76 16.72 -4.37 -5.83
C ILE A 76 15.57 -3.76 -5.04
N ASN A 77 15.63 -2.44 -4.86
CA ASN A 77 14.58 -1.64 -4.21
C ASN A 77 14.15 -0.49 -5.12
N LYS A 78 12.88 -0.46 -5.47
CA LYS A 78 12.23 0.58 -6.27
C LYS A 78 11.16 1.31 -5.44
N GLY A 79 11.58 2.32 -4.71
CA GLY A 79 10.66 3.18 -3.97
C GLY A 79 10.37 2.81 -2.52
N GLY A 80 10.97 1.73 -1.99
CA GLY A 80 10.81 1.34 -0.59
C GLY A 80 11.69 2.20 0.34
N TRP A 81 11.07 2.85 1.34
CA TRP A 81 11.73 3.67 2.35
C TRP A 81 10.84 3.87 3.59
N ASP A 82 11.17 4.81 4.47
CA ASP A 82 10.62 4.98 5.81
C ASP A 82 9.21 5.59 5.89
N VAL A 83 8.56 5.91 4.76
CA VAL A 83 7.23 6.54 4.79
C VAL A 83 6.12 5.61 4.31
N GLY A 84 4.93 5.79 4.91
CA GLY A 84 3.75 4.98 4.63
C GLY A 84 2.85 5.53 3.52
N SER A 85 3.14 6.74 3.01
CA SER A 85 2.40 7.39 1.92
C SER A 85 3.35 8.03 0.93
N PRO A 86 2.98 8.19 -0.36
CA PRO A 86 3.88 8.78 -1.34
C PRO A 86 4.05 10.28 -1.09
N ARG A 87 5.27 10.72 -0.77
CA ARG A 87 5.57 12.15 -0.72
C ARG A 87 5.59 12.73 -2.13
N GLY A 88 4.90 13.84 -2.31
CA GLY A 88 4.64 14.44 -3.63
C GLY A 88 3.37 13.89 -4.30
N GLY A 89 2.73 12.86 -3.71
CA GLY A 89 1.50 12.27 -4.23
C GLY A 89 1.73 11.12 -5.21
N PHE A 90 0.68 10.76 -5.95
CA PHE A 90 0.67 9.61 -6.87
C PHE A 90 1.06 9.94 -8.31
N PHE A 91 1.38 11.20 -8.60
CA PHE A 91 1.79 11.63 -9.93
C PHE A 91 3.13 12.35 -9.88
N SER A 92 4.01 12.03 -10.84
CA SER A 92 5.33 12.65 -10.96
C SER A 92 5.23 14.18 -11.14
N PRO A 93 6.13 14.94 -10.50
CA PRO A 93 7.30 14.52 -9.74
C PRO A 93 6.96 14.09 -8.31
N TRP A 94 7.44 12.92 -7.91
CA TRP A 94 7.36 12.46 -6.52
C TRP A 94 8.68 12.63 -5.77
N GLN A 95 8.60 12.65 -4.45
CA GLN A 95 9.77 12.77 -3.57
C GLN A 95 10.09 11.42 -2.95
N ASN A 96 10.92 10.62 -3.63
CA ASN A 96 11.30 9.29 -3.17
C ASN A 96 12.81 9.06 -3.40
N PRO A 97 13.59 8.72 -2.35
CA PRO A 97 15.04 8.57 -2.48
C PRO A 97 15.45 7.32 -3.26
N ASN A 98 14.54 6.36 -3.43
CA ASN A 98 14.81 5.06 -4.07
C ASN A 98 14.02 4.87 -5.37
N LEU A 99 13.41 5.93 -5.90
CA LEU A 99 12.71 5.92 -7.18
C LEU A 99 12.76 7.31 -7.82
N GLU A 100 13.50 7.44 -8.90
CA GLU A 100 13.57 8.68 -9.67
C GLU A 100 12.22 9.03 -10.28
N SER A 101 11.90 10.33 -10.26
CA SER A 101 10.71 10.85 -10.93
C SER A 101 10.81 10.65 -12.44
N GLY A 102 9.74 10.21 -13.04
CA GLY A 102 9.59 10.17 -14.48
C GLY A 102 9.00 11.47 -15.04
N PRO A 103 8.48 11.44 -16.28
CA PRO A 103 7.79 12.58 -16.88
C PRO A 103 6.69 13.13 -15.99
N ALA A 104 6.43 14.45 -16.06
CA ALA A 104 5.36 15.07 -15.29
C ALA A 104 4.01 14.39 -15.54
N GLY A 105 3.28 14.08 -14.47
CA GLY A 105 2.00 13.38 -14.53
C GLY A 105 2.08 11.86 -14.66
N GLU A 106 3.27 11.25 -14.71
CA GLU A 106 3.41 9.79 -14.68
C GLU A 106 2.81 9.22 -13.39
N SER A 107 1.99 8.17 -13.51
CA SER A 107 1.39 7.48 -12.35
C SER A 107 2.42 6.64 -11.62
N LEU A 108 2.59 6.87 -10.33
CA LEU A 108 3.44 6.06 -9.44
C LEU A 108 2.98 4.59 -9.42
N THR A 109 1.68 4.36 -9.36
CA THR A 109 1.11 3.01 -9.32
C THR A 109 1.47 2.22 -10.58
N LEU A 110 1.29 2.81 -11.76
CA LEU A 110 1.65 2.18 -13.03
C LEU A 110 3.16 2.03 -13.19
N ARG A 111 3.94 3.00 -12.68
CA ARG A 111 5.40 2.92 -12.69
C ARG A 111 5.90 1.72 -11.88
N LEU A 112 5.37 1.49 -10.69
CA LEU A 112 5.76 0.32 -9.87
C LEU A 112 5.41 -1.00 -10.55
N GLY A 113 4.26 -1.07 -11.24
CA GLY A 113 3.89 -2.22 -12.08
C GLY A 113 4.90 -2.47 -13.20
N ARG A 114 5.32 -1.42 -13.92
CA ARG A 114 6.35 -1.53 -14.99
C ARG A 114 7.70 -1.99 -14.44
N GLU A 115 8.20 -1.36 -13.37
CA GLU A 115 9.48 -1.75 -12.75
C GLU A 115 9.46 -3.24 -12.34
N THR A 116 8.30 -3.73 -11.88
CA THR A 116 8.14 -5.14 -11.54
C THR A 116 8.12 -6.03 -12.78
N ALA A 117 7.40 -5.65 -13.83
CA ALA A 117 7.35 -6.39 -15.09
C ALA A 117 8.73 -6.45 -15.78
N ASP A 118 9.48 -5.34 -15.76
CA ASP A 118 10.82 -5.24 -16.32
C ASP A 118 11.81 -6.11 -15.53
N PHE A 119 11.70 -6.14 -14.20
CA PHE A 119 12.50 -7.04 -13.37
C PHE A 119 12.23 -8.51 -13.70
N ILE A 120 10.97 -8.91 -13.85
CA ILE A 120 10.59 -10.29 -14.22
C ILE A 120 11.18 -10.67 -15.57
N GLU A 121 11.08 -9.80 -16.57
CA GLU A 121 11.66 -10.03 -17.90
C GLU A 121 13.18 -10.19 -17.86
N ALA A 122 13.86 -9.33 -17.11
CA ALA A 122 15.31 -9.38 -16.95
C ALA A 122 15.82 -10.63 -16.20
N ASN A 123 14.94 -11.32 -15.47
CA ASN A 123 15.27 -12.49 -14.66
C ASN A 123 14.45 -13.75 -15.04
N LYS A 124 13.86 -13.79 -16.22
CA LYS A 124 12.96 -14.86 -16.64
C LYS A 124 13.57 -16.28 -16.60
N ASP A 125 14.88 -16.38 -16.72
CA ASP A 125 15.62 -17.65 -16.73
C ASP A 125 16.15 -18.05 -15.33
N LYS A 126 15.72 -17.37 -14.29
CA LYS A 126 16.16 -17.59 -12.90
C LYS A 126 14.95 -17.64 -11.96
N PRO A 127 15.04 -18.35 -10.83
CA PRO A 127 14.03 -18.20 -9.80
C PRO A 127 14.04 -16.77 -9.24
N PHE A 128 12.88 -16.20 -9.00
CA PHE A 128 12.76 -14.83 -8.48
C PHE A 128 11.66 -14.69 -7.44
N LEU A 129 11.83 -13.71 -6.57
CA LEU A 129 10.81 -13.13 -5.69
C LEU A 129 10.60 -11.68 -6.11
N ALA A 130 9.46 -11.35 -6.65
CA ALA A 130 9.02 -9.99 -6.91
C ALA A 130 7.97 -9.57 -5.87
N TYR A 131 8.30 -8.62 -5.00
CA TYR A 131 7.40 -8.11 -3.96
C TYR A 131 6.92 -6.71 -4.38
N LEU A 132 5.72 -6.63 -4.93
CA LEU A 132 5.09 -5.38 -5.35
C LEU A 132 4.14 -4.90 -4.25
N SER A 133 4.60 -3.93 -3.48
CA SER A 133 3.88 -3.34 -2.35
C SER A 133 3.35 -1.96 -2.74
N PHE A 134 2.12 -1.89 -3.19
CA PHE A 134 1.54 -0.63 -3.64
C PHE A 134 1.41 0.39 -2.50
N TYR A 135 1.65 1.68 -2.80
CA TYR A 135 1.16 2.79 -1.97
C TYR A 135 -0.35 2.98 -2.12
N THR A 136 -0.90 2.57 -3.24
CA THR A 136 -2.33 2.60 -3.60
C THR A 136 -3.08 1.57 -2.74
N VAL A 137 -4.15 1.94 -2.07
CA VAL A 137 -4.98 3.15 -2.21
C VAL A 137 -4.87 4.10 -0.99
N HIS A 138 -3.68 4.24 -0.41
CA HIS A 138 -3.46 5.10 0.76
C HIS A 138 -3.65 6.59 0.40
N GLY A 139 -3.98 7.42 1.38
CA GLY A 139 -3.98 8.88 1.20
C GLY A 139 -2.58 9.47 0.91
N PRO A 140 -2.53 10.64 0.22
CA PRO A 140 -3.66 11.38 -0.33
C PRO A 140 -4.31 10.64 -1.49
N ILE A 141 -5.65 10.58 -1.52
CA ILE A 141 -6.34 9.94 -2.65
C ILE A 141 -6.29 10.84 -3.88
N GLN A 142 -5.82 10.28 -5.00
CA GLN A 142 -5.64 10.99 -6.27
C GLN A 142 -5.91 10.07 -7.45
N THR A 143 -6.57 10.60 -8.47
CA THR A 143 -6.80 9.89 -9.73
C THR A 143 -6.76 10.86 -10.90
N THR A 144 -6.77 10.34 -12.13
CA THR A 144 -6.82 11.19 -13.31
C THR A 144 -8.23 11.77 -13.53
N PRO A 145 -8.37 12.89 -14.25
CA PRO A 145 -9.68 13.45 -14.60
C PRO A 145 -10.57 12.44 -15.36
N GLU A 146 -9.99 11.61 -16.21
CA GLU A 146 -10.70 10.62 -17.02
C GLU A 146 -11.31 9.54 -16.13
N LEU A 147 -10.53 8.96 -15.22
CA LEU A 147 -10.99 7.96 -14.27
C LEU A 147 -12.00 8.55 -13.29
N TRP A 148 -11.76 9.76 -12.81
CA TRP A 148 -12.74 10.45 -11.98
C TRP A 148 -14.09 10.58 -12.70
N LYS A 149 -14.09 11.06 -13.96
CA LYS A 149 -15.31 11.22 -14.76
C LYS A 149 -16.02 9.88 -14.99
N LYS A 150 -15.26 8.83 -15.32
CA LYS A 150 -15.77 7.45 -15.49
C LYS A 150 -16.53 6.99 -14.26
N TYR A 151 -15.91 7.09 -13.08
CA TYR A 151 -16.49 6.58 -11.85
C TYR A 151 -17.56 7.50 -11.25
N GLN A 152 -17.49 8.81 -11.48
CA GLN A 152 -18.57 9.73 -11.15
C GLN A 152 -19.83 9.38 -11.96
N GLY A 153 -19.67 9.09 -13.26
CA GLY A 153 -20.78 8.65 -14.10
C GLY A 153 -21.40 7.33 -13.61
N LYS A 154 -20.58 6.35 -13.25
CA LYS A 154 -21.05 5.08 -12.68
C LYS A 154 -21.81 5.28 -11.36
N ALA A 155 -21.27 6.08 -10.45
CA ALA A 155 -21.91 6.36 -9.16
C ALA A 155 -23.27 7.07 -9.34
N THR A 156 -23.35 8.00 -10.28
CA THR A 156 -24.61 8.70 -10.62
C THR A 156 -25.63 7.74 -11.21
N ALA A 157 -25.24 6.91 -12.16
CA ALA A 157 -26.12 5.94 -12.81
C ALA A 157 -26.64 4.86 -11.84
N ALA A 158 -25.84 4.48 -10.86
CA ALA A 158 -26.22 3.48 -9.85
C ALA A 158 -27.27 3.99 -8.84
N GLY A 159 -27.53 5.30 -8.78
CA GLY A 159 -28.53 5.90 -7.87
C GLY A 159 -28.32 5.52 -6.40
N LEU A 160 -27.06 5.46 -5.97
CA LEU A 160 -26.67 4.95 -4.66
C LEU A 160 -27.33 5.72 -3.51
N ALA A 161 -27.52 5.04 -2.41
CA ALA A 161 -28.34 5.38 -1.27
C ALA A 161 -28.31 6.86 -0.84
N LYS A 162 -29.47 7.39 -0.43
CA LYS A 162 -29.59 8.77 0.09
C LYS A 162 -28.74 8.99 1.34
N GLU A 163 -28.61 7.98 2.19
CA GLU A 163 -27.78 8.01 3.40
C GLU A 163 -26.43 7.31 3.13
N ARG A 164 -25.45 8.11 2.76
CA ARG A 164 -24.11 7.63 2.42
C ARG A 164 -23.22 7.38 3.62
N PHE A 165 -23.60 7.89 4.78
CA PHE A 165 -22.84 7.80 6.03
C PHE A 165 -23.73 7.42 7.19
N LEU A 166 -23.23 6.54 8.05
CA LEU A 166 -23.78 6.23 9.36
C LEU A 166 -22.87 6.81 10.44
N PHE A 167 -23.46 7.46 11.45
CA PHE A 167 -22.70 7.91 12.61
C PHE A 167 -22.52 6.75 13.60
N ASP A 168 -21.31 6.19 13.67
CA ASP A 168 -20.97 5.13 14.62
C ASP A 168 -20.07 5.70 15.73
N ARG A 169 -20.63 5.78 16.94
CA ARG A 169 -20.03 6.35 18.15
C ARG A 169 -19.65 7.82 18.01
N ARG A 170 -18.50 8.15 17.41
CA ARG A 170 -17.97 9.52 17.29
C ARG A 170 -17.57 9.90 15.87
N LEU A 171 -17.78 9.01 14.93
CA LEU A 171 -17.33 9.19 13.56
C LEU A 171 -18.41 8.82 12.56
N SER A 172 -18.45 9.56 11.47
CA SER A 172 -19.18 9.15 10.29
C SER A 172 -18.44 8.02 9.58
N VAL A 173 -19.18 6.97 9.25
CA VAL A 173 -18.66 5.77 8.54
C VAL A 173 -19.38 5.67 7.21
N ARG A 174 -18.62 5.62 6.12
CA ARG A 174 -19.18 5.48 4.77
C ARG A 174 -19.88 4.13 4.61
N GLN A 175 -21.08 4.16 4.04
CA GLN A 175 -21.92 2.98 3.84
C GLN A 175 -21.97 2.50 2.39
N VAL A 176 -21.50 3.30 1.45
CA VAL A 176 -21.57 3.03 0.01
C VAL A 176 -20.19 3.23 -0.65
N GLN A 177 -19.90 2.42 -1.67
CA GLN A 177 -18.66 2.49 -2.45
C GLN A 177 -18.87 3.41 -3.67
N ASP A 178 -18.96 4.70 -3.42
CA ASP A 178 -19.30 5.71 -4.42
C ASP A 178 -18.29 6.87 -4.49
N CYS A 179 -17.04 6.64 -4.06
CA CYS A 179 -15.97 7.64 -4.16
C CYS A 179 -15.24 7.51 -5.51
N PRO A 180 -15.43 8.42 -6.47
CA PRO A 180 -14.83 8.30 -7.81
C PRO A 180 -13.32 8.30 -7.79
N ILE A 181 -12.71 9.09 -6.91
CA ILE A 181 -11.23 9.17 -6.80
C ILE A 181 -10.69 7.81 -6.35
N TYR A 182 -11.28 7.23 -5.31
CA TYR A 182 -10.84 5.94 -4.77
C TYR A 182 -11.02 4.80 -5.79
N ALA A 183 -12.15 4.80 -6.50
CA ALA A 183 -12.41 3.82 -7.56
C ALA A 183 -11.41 3.95 -8.72
N GLY A 184 -11.04 5.17 -9.10
CA GLY A 184 -10.00 5.40 -10.10
C GLY A 184 -8.60 4.95 -9.64
N MET A 185 -8.29 5.07 -8.35
CA MET A 185 -7.06 4.51 -7.80
C MET A 185 -7.05 2.98 -7.88
N ILE A 186 -8.18 2.33 -7.55
CA ILE A 186 -8.30 0.88 -7.65
C ILE A 186 -8.10 0.42 -9.11
N GLU A 187 -8.71 1.10 -10.09
CA GLU A 187 -8.50 0.78 -11.51
C GLU A 187 -7.02 0.90 -11.90
N SER A 188 -6.34 1.96 -11.46
CA SER A 188 -4.90 2.11 -11.73
C SER A 188 -4.07 1.00 -11.10
N MET A 189 -4.48 0.46 -9.96
CA MET A 189 -3.82 -0.68 -9.32
C MET A 189 -4.11 -1.98 -10.09
N ASP A 190 -5.35 -2.18 -10.51
CA ASP A 190 -5.76 -3.32 -11.33
C ASP A 190 -4.98 -3.35 -12.67
N ASP A 191 -4.86 -2.20 -13.33
CA ASP A 191 -4.03 -2.05 -14.53
C ASP A 191 -2.56 -2.42 -14.28
N ALA A 192 -2.00 -1.99 -13.16
CA ALA A 192 -0.61 -2.31 -12.80
C ALA A 192 -0.42 -3.81 -12.50
N VAL A 193 -1.36 -4.44 -11.82
CA VAL A 193 -1.39 -5.91 -11.62
C VAL A 193 -1.52 -6.61 -12.96
N GLY A 194 -2.44 -6.14 -13.82
CA GLY A 194 -2.64 -6.64 -15.15
C GLY A 194 -1.37 -6.61 -16.01
N MET A 195 -0.53 -5.56 -15.91
CA MET A 195 0.78 -5.49 -16.57
C MET A 195 1.70 -6.62 -16.14
N VAL A 196 1.76 -6.90 -14.83
CA VAL A 196 2.62 -7.96 -14.28
C VAL A 196 2.13 -9.35 -14.73
N LEU A 197 0.83 -9.63 -14.60
CA LEU A 197 0.25 -10.90 -15.01
C LEU A 197 0.44 -11.14 -16.51
N LYS A 198 0.16 -10.13 -17.34
CA LYS A 198 0.39 -10.21 -18.78
C LYS A 198 1.85 -10.45 -19.14
N LYS A 199 2.79 -9.88 -18.37
CA LYS A 199 4.21 -10.15 -18.58
C LYS A 199 4.57 -11.61 -18.28
N LEU A 200 4.04 -12.19 -17.20
CA LEU A 200 4.21 -13.61 -16.89
C LEU A 200 3.68 -14.52 -18.00
N ASP A 201 2.49 -14.22 -18.54
CA ASP A 201 1.91 -14.96 -19.67
C ASP A 201 2.78 -14.86 -20.93
N GLN A 202 3.20 -13.65 -21.30
CA GLN A 202 4.04 -13.40 -22.48
C GLN A 202 5.39 -14.13 -22.44
N LEU A 203 5.92 -14.34 -21.24
CA LEU A 203 7.19 -15.02 -21.02
C LEU A 203 7.03 -16.54 -20.80
N GLY A 204 5.80 -17.06 -20.79
CA GLY A 204 5.50 -18.47 -20.51
C GLY A 204 5.81 -18.89 -19.08
N LEU A 205 5.75 -17.94 -18.13
CA LEU A 205 6.07 -18.15 -16.71
C LEU A 205 4.84 -18.37 -15.83
N ALA A 206 3.63 -18.14 -16.34
CA ALA A 206 2.41 -18.15 -15.54
C ALA A 206 2.19 -19.48 -14.81
N ASP A 207 2.39 -20.62 -15.47
CA ASP A 207 2.19 -21.95 -14.89
C ASP A 207 3.26 -22.36 -13.87
N ASN A 208 4.37 -21.60 -13.81
CA ASN A 208 5.49 -21.86 -12.87
C ASN A 208 5.73 -20.70 -11.91
N THR A 209 4.73 -19.84 -11.71
CA THR A 209 4.81 -18.69 -10.80
C THR A 209 3.62 -18.69 -9.84
N ILE A 210 3.90 -18.69 -8.54
CA ILE A 210 2.87 -18.45 -7.53
C ILE A 210 2.64 -16.95 -7.42
N VAL A 211 1.41 -16.52 -7.65
CA VAL A 211 0.98 -15.12 -7.49
C VAL A 211 0.09 -15.03 -6.25
N CYS A 212 0.51 -14.22 -5.28
CA CYS A 212 -0.27 -13.93 -4.08
C CYS A 212 -0.73 -12.47 -4.14
N PHE A 213 -2.01 -12.20 -3.91
CA PHE A 213 -2.56 -10.86 -3.81
C PHE A 213 -3.35 -10.72 -2.50
N THR A 214 -2.98 -9.73 -1.70
CA THR A 214 -3.64 -9.46 -0.42
C THR A 214 -3.55 -7.98 -0.07
N SER A 215 -4.25 -7.57 0.99
CA SER A 215 -4.16 -6.22 1.57
C SER A 215 -3.56 -6.27 2.97
N ASP A 216 -3.02 -5.14 3.44
CA ASP A 216 -2.45 -4.99 4.78
C ASP A 216 -3.53 -4.71 5.84
N ASN A 217 -4.66 -4.15 5.43
CA ASN A 217 -5.82 -3.83 6.28
C ASN A 217 -7.01 -3.40 5.43
N GLY A 218 -8.19 -3.33 6.05
CA GLY A 218 -9.41 -2.85 5.42
C GLY A 218 -9.36 -1.41 4.93
N GLY A 219 -10.24 -1.08 4.03
CA GLY A 219 -10.36 0.26 3.45
C GLY A 219 -10.75 1.33 4.48
N VAL A 220 -10.37 2.59 4.20
CA VAL A 220 -10.69 3.75 5.06
C VAL A 220 -12.16 4.13 4.92
N SER A 221 -12.99 3.65 5.83
CA SER A 221 -14.43 3.96 5.87
C SER A 221 -14.78 5.16 6.78
N SER A 222 -13.85 5.59 7.63
CA SER A 222 -14.04 6.71 8.56
C SER A 222 -12.71 7.44 8.82
N GLY A 223 -12.77 8.70 9.23
CA GLY A 223 -11.57 9.52 9.45
C GLY A 223 -11.02 10.04 8.11
N ASP A 224 -9.72 10.08 7.93
CA ASP A 224 -8.95 10.77 6.89
C ASP A 224 -9.67 11.13 5.58
N ALA A 225 -9.98 10.15 4.74
CA ALA A 225 -10.55 10.40 3.40
C ALA A 225 -11.98 9.89 3.23
N PHE A 226 -12.54 9.13 4.17
CA PHE A 226 -13.87 8.49 4.04
C PHE A 226 -14.08 7.82 2.66
N SER A 227 -13.06 7.11 2.19
CA SER A 227 -12.91 6.79 0.77
C SER A 227 -13.74 5.60 0.31
N THR A 228 -14.07 4.67 1.22
CA THR A 228 -14.77 3.44 0.83
C THR A 228 -15.67 2.90 1.95
N SER A 229 -16.46 1.87 1.63
CA SER A 229 -17.23 1.07 2.58
C SER A 229 -16.68 -0.36 2.60
N ASN A 230 -16.61 -0.97 3.77
CA ASN A 230 -16.24 -2.37 3.94
C ASN A 230 -17.45 -3.29 4.20
N LEU A 231 -18.67 -2.78 4.06
CA LEU A 231 -19.87 -3.58 4.28
C LEU A 231 -19.89 -4.88 3.44
N PRO A 232 -20.40 -5.99 4.00
CA PRO A 232 -21.10 -6.11 5.28
C PRO A 232 -20.21 -6.14 6.52
N LEU A 233 -18.87 -6.05 6.38
CA LEU A 233 -17.95 -6.05 7.50
C LEU A 233 -17.97 -4.69 8.20
N ARG A 234 -18.09 -4.68 9.52
CA ARG A 234 -18.11 -3.45 10.33
C ARG A 234 -16.74 -2.78 10.37
N GLY A 235 -16.73 -1.45 10.31
CA GLY A 235 -15.53 -0.64 10.47
C GLY A 235 -14.66 -0.58 9.22
N GLY A 236 -13.38 -0.37 9.41
CA GLY A 236 -12.36 -0.21 8.37
C GLY A 236 -11.01 0.05 8.99
N LYS A 237 -10.05 0.48 8.19
CA LYS A 237 -8.66 0.78 8.63
C LYS A 237 -8.63 1.52 9.97
N GLY A 238 -7.75 1.06 10.87
CA GLY A 238 -7.59 1.63 12.21
C GLY A 238 -8.70 1.24 13.19
N ARG A 239 -9.60 0.33 12.83
CA ARG A 239 -10.64 -0.22 13.70
C ARG A 239 -10.40 -1.72 13.93
N GLN A 240 -10.75 -2.17 15.14
CA GLN A 240 -10.59 -3.58 15.57
C GLN A 240 -11.79 -4.46 15.17
N TRP A 241 -12.61 -4.01 14.21
CA TRP A 241 -13.72 -4.77 13.65
C TRP A 241 -13.28 -5.49 12.38
N GLU A 242 -14.05 -6.49 11.97
CA GLU A 242 -13.80 -7.32 10.79
C GLU A 242 -13.44 -6.50 9.53
N GLY A 243 -14.13 -5.37 9.30
CA GLY A 243 -13.83 -4.50 8.17
C GLY A 243 -12.48 -3.78 8.23
N GLY A 244 -11.76 -3.87 9.35
CA GLY A 244 -10.42 -3.31 9.51
C GLY A 244 -9.28 -4.33 9.54
N ILE A 245 -9.60 -5.61 9.81
CA ILE A 245 -8.60 -6.64 10.08
C ILE A 245 -8.79 -7.93 9.26
N ARG A 246 -9.94 -8.14 8.63
CA ARG A 246 -10.23 -9.32 7.82
C ARG A 246 -9.97 -8.99 6.34
N GLU A 247 -8.87 -9.53 5.83
CA GLU A 247 -8.44 -9.31 4.45
C GLU A 247 -8.57 -10.58 3.62
N PRO A 248 -8.92 -10.46 2.33
CA PRO A 248 -8.83 -11.59 1.41
C PRO A 248 -7.36 -11.98 1.20
N PHE A 249 -7.16 -13.28 1.04
CA PHE A 249 -5.85 -13.86 0.75
C PHE A 249 -6.00 -14.96 -0.32
#